data_b3d30f25a9a7697fc232fdffde3bee8c
#
_entry.id   b3d30f25a9a7697fc232fdffde3bee8c
#
_cell.length_a   1.000
_cell.length_b   1.000
_cell.length_c   1.000
_cell.angle_alpha   90.00
_cell.angle_beta   90.00
_cell.angle_gamma   90.00
#
_symmetry.space_group_name_H-M   'P 1'
#
loop_
_entity.id
_entity.type
_entity.pdbx_description
1 polymer ?
#
loop_
_entity_poly.entity_id
_entity_poly.type
_entity_poly.pdbx_seq_one_letter_code
_entity_poly.pdbx_strand_id
1 'polypeptide(L)' 'MYLNAKYYKDVFGNQDGISVEINGVICHVPLDPANSDYAAIMALVAEGKLTIGAAE' A
#
# COMPACT_ATOMS: atom_id res chain seq x y z
N MET A 1 6.40 5.51 -9.68
CA MET A 1 5.74 4.21 -9.95
C MET A 1 5.67 3.40 -8.66
N TYR A 2 4.55 2.77 -8.42
CA TYR A 2 4.33 1.95 -7.23
C TYR A 2 4.50 0.48 -7.61
N LEU A 3 5.41 -0.23 -6.92
CA LEU A 3 5.72 -1.63 -7.18
C LEU A 3 5.65 -2.45 -5.90
N ASN A 4 5.36 -3.74 -6.04
CA ASN A 4 5.41 -4.70 -4.94
C ASN A 4 4.59 -4.26 -3.74
N ALA A 5 3.39 -3.73 -3.99
CA ALA A 5 2.51 -3.29 -2.92
C ALA A 5 1.92 -4.48 -2.19
N LYS A 6 1.91 -4.42 -0.86
CA LYS A 6 1.24 -5.42 -0.03
C LYS A 6 0.87 -4.80 1.30
N TYR A 7 -0.18 -5.35 1.91
CA TYR A 7 -0.56 -4.95 3.25
C TYR A 7 0.45 -5.48 4.26
N TYR A 8 0.62 -4.76 5.36
CA TYR A 8 1.40 -5.27 6.49
C TYR A 8 0.57 -5.19 7.77
N LYS A 9 0.94 -6.01 8.75
CA LYS A 9 0.22 -6.10 10.02
C LYS A 9 1.07 -5.53 11.14
N ASP A 10 0.40 -4.98 12.16
CA ASP A 10 1.06 -4.57 13.38
C ASP A 10 1.34 -5.80 14.26
N VAL A 11 1.88 -5.56 15.45
CA VAL A 11 2.22 -6.64 16.40
C VAL A 11 0.98 -7.37 16.93
N PHE A 12 -0.20 -6.80 16.76
CA PHE A 12 -1.46 -7.41 17.19
C PHE A 12 -2.19 -8.13 16.06
N GLY A 13 -1.59 -8.19 14.87
CA GLY A 13 -2.19 -8.86 13.74
C GLY A 13 -3.20 -8.06 12.95
N ASN A 14 -3.34 -6.76 13.24
CA ASN A 14 -4.25 -5.88 12.49
C ASN A 14 -3.52 -5.29 11.28
N GLN A 15 -4.22 -5.16 10.16
CA GLN A 15 -3.65 -4.46 9.02
C GLN A 15 -3.41 -3.01 9.38
N ASP A 16 -2.16 -2.58 9.30
CA ASP A 16 -1.74 -1.26 9.73
C ASP A 16 -1.44 -0.32 8.56
N GLY A 17 -1.14 -0.86 7.39
CA GLY A 17 -0.84 -0.05 6.23
C GLY A 17 -0.44 -0.87 5.03
N ILE A 18 0.18 -0.20 4.07
CA ILE A 18 0.64 -0.80 2.83
C ILE A 18 2.14 -0.57 2.71
N SER A 19 2.89 -1.65 2.47
CA SER A 19 4.30 -1.58 2.11
C SER A 19 4.38 -1.55 0.59
N VAL A 20 5.03 -0.54 0.03
CA VAL A 20 5.10 -0.37 -1.41
C VAL A 20 6.48 0.20 -1.78
N GLU A 21 6.99 -0.24 -2.91
CA GLU A 21 8.24 0.30 -3.45
C GLU A 21 7.94 1.48 -4.35
N ILE A 22 8.52 2.64 -4.03
CA ILE A 22 8.37 3.86 -4.81
C ILE A 22 9.76 4.29 -5.24
N ASN A 23 10.02 4.28 -6.56
CA ASN A 23 11.31 4.66 -7.14
C ASN A 23 12.49 3.91 -6.51
N GLY A 24 12.32 2.63 -6.23
CA GLY A 24 13.36 1.79 -5.66
C GLY A 24 13.50 1.88 -4.14
N VAL A 25 12.61 2.59 -3.47
CA VAL A 25 12.63 2.76 -2.01
C VAL A 25 11.35 2.16 -1.42
N ILE A 26 11.50 1.31 -0.42
CA ILE A 26 10.35 0.74 0.27
C ILE A 26 9.76 1.77 1.22
N CYS A 27 8.49 2.06 1.05
CA CYS A 27 7.76 3.03 1.86
C CYS A 27 6.55 2.36 2.52
N HIS A 28 6.21 2.82 3.71
CA HIS A 28 5.01 2.39 4.40
C HIS A 28 3.96 3.49 4.29
N VAL A 29 2.78 3.12 3.81
CA VAL A 29 1.69 4.06 3.55
C VAL A 29 0.54 3.73 4.49
N PRO A 30 0.06 4.69 5.29
CA PRO A 30 -1.06 4.44 6.21
C PRO A 30 -2.36 4.22 5.45
N LEU A 31 -3.29 3.50 6.06
CA LEU A 31 -4.63 3.27 5.50
C LEU A 31 -5.53 4.47 5.80
N ASP A 32 -5.16 5.61 5.26
CA ASP A 32 -5.84 6.88 5.52
C ASP A 32 -6.23 7.53 4.18
N PRO A 33 -7.54 7.68 3.91
CA PRO A 33 -8.00 8.29 2.65
C PRO A 33 -7.50 9.71 2.42
N ALA A 34 -7.10 10.42 3.49
CA ALA A 34 -6.53 11.76 3.38
C ALA A 34 -5.05 11.73 2.95
N ASN A 35 -4.40 10.57 3.00
CA ASN A 35 -3.01 10.41 2.57
C ASN A 35 -2.97 10.34 1.05
N SER A 36 -2.17 11.20 0.42
CA SER A 36 -2.12 11.28 -1.05
C SER A 36 -1.55 10.01 -1.69
N ASP A 37 -0.59 9.36 -1.05
CA ASP A 37 -0.04 8.10 -1.56
C ASP A 37 -1.06 6.98 -1.48
N TYR A 38 -1.80 6.90 -0.38
CA TYR A 38 -2.87 5.92 -0.24
C TYR A 38 -3.95 6.13 -1.32
N ALA A 39 -4.37 7.37 -1.53
CA ALA A 39 -5.38 7.69 -2.54
C ALA A 39 -4.88 7.31 -3.95
N ALA A 40 -3.61 7.59 -4.26
CA ALA A 40 -3.03 7.24 -5.55
C ALA A 40 -2.97 5.72 -5.74
N ILE A 41 -2.57 4.98 -4.71
CA ILE A 41 -2.52 3.52 -4.76
C ILE A 41 -3.91 2.94 -4.98
N MET A 42 -4.90 3.42 -4.25
CA MET A 42 -6.28 2.93 -4.41
C MET A 42 -6.84 3.23 -5.79
N ALA A 43 -6.51 4.38 -6.36
CA ALA A 43 -6.92 4.71 -7.73
C ALA A 43 -6.32 3.72 -8.74
N LEU A 44 -5.05 3.37 -8.59
CA LEU A 44 -4.41 2.40 -9.47
C LEU A 44 -5.01 0.99 -9.31
N VAL A 45 -5.35 0.61 -8.10
CA VAL A 45 -6.01 -0.67 -7.85
C VAL A 45 -7.37 -0.71 -8.53
N ALA A 46 -8.14 0.37 -8.43
CA ALA A 46 -9.45 0.47 -9.07
C ALA A 46 -9.37 0.40 -10.59
N GLU A 47 -8.27 0.90 -11.17
CA GLU A 47 -8.04 0.84 -12.61
C GLU A 47 -7.44 -0.50 -13.07
N GLY A 48 -7.15 -1.40 -12.14
CA GLY A 48 -6.54 -2.68 -12.47
C GLY A 48 -5.06 -2.60 -12.82
N LYS A 49 -4.40 -1.49 -12.50
CA LYS A 49 -2.99 -1.27 -12.82
C LYS A 49 -2.04 -1.67 -11.69
N LEU A 50 -2.58 -1.91 -10.50
CA LEU A 50 -1.79 -2.29 -9.33
C LEU A 50 -2.57 -3.30 -8.52
N THR A 51 -1.86 -4.31 -8.01
CA THR A 51 -2.45 -5.30 -7.11
C THR A 51 -1.74 -5.20 -5.77
N ILE A 52 -2.52 -5.14 -4.69
CA ILE A 52 -1.97 -5.15 -3.34
C ILE A 52 -2.02 -6.57 -2.80
N GLY A 53 -0.88 -7.12 -2.48
CA GLY A 53 -0.79 -8.46 -1.92
C GLY A 53 -1.38 -8.53 -0.51
N ALA A 54 -1.75 -9.74 -0.09
CA ALA A 54 -2.30 -9.95 1.24
C ALA A 54 -1.23 -9.72 2.31
N ALA A 55 -1.66 -9.32 3.50
CA ALA A 55 -0.77 -9.18 4.65
C ALA A 55 -0.18 -10.53 5.04
N GLU A 56 1.08 -10.52 5.42
CA GLU A 56 1.79 -11.70 5.88
C GLU A 56 1.78 -11.79 7.39
#